data_714a22b79c814d3f59bb8e1834656156
#
_entry.id   714a22b79c814d3f59bb8e1834656156
#
_cell.length_a   1.000
_cell.length_b   1.000
_cell.length_c   1.000
_cell.angle_alpha   90.00
_cell.angle_beta   90.00
_cell.angle_gamma   90.00
#
_symmetry.space_group_name_H-M   'P 1'
#
loop_
_entity.id
_entity.type
_entity.pdbx_description
1 polymer ?
#
loop_
_entity_poly.entity_id
_entity_poly.type
_entity_poly.pdbx_seq_one_letter_code
_entity_poly.pdbx_strand_id
1 'polypeptide(L)'
;MFKIKLLISLLISLIAFSCTSTTSQKNITKFSLSSVGGEYDGLLLYNNLDTHLRSYGMIDNYSRYEIRSSIGHSTGVYITNIDNTSDRESITSELALIIYDKELNCTAYSYNNSIYQFYIFSSSEKFNSNKTALKKIKSENTEELVKRFINTLMYEKVRCKTSEVNFNNLRGKN
;
A
#
# COMPACT_ATOMS: atom_id res chain seq x y z
N MET A 1 -57.58 23.63 -5.39
CA MET A 1 -56.39 23.90 -4.58
C MET A 1 -56.05 22.80 -3.57
N PHE A 2 -56.98 22.10 -2.99
CA PHE A 2 -56.74 21.01 -2.01
C PHE A 2 -55.99 19.83 -2.58
N LYS A 3 -56.33 19.38 -3.79
CA LYS A 3 -55.70 18.22 -4.47
C LYS A 3 -54.20 18.44 -4.80
N ILE A 4 -53.80 19.68 -5.10
CA ILE A 4 -52.38 20.01 -5.40
C ILE A 4 -51.55 19.96 -4.16
N LYS A 5 -52.03 20.43 -3.02
CA LYS A 5 -51.31 20.37 -1.71
C LYS A 5 -51.08 18.93 -1.27
N LEU A 6 -52.05 18.06 -1.51
CA LEU A 6 -51.95 16.62 -1.16
C LEU A 6 -50.90 15.90 -2.02
N LEU A 7 -50.83 16.25 -3.31
CA LEU A 7 -49.87 15.69 -4.26
C LEU A 7 -48.41 16.11 -3.92
N ILE A 8 -48.20 17.38 -3.52
CA ILE A 8 -46.91 17.90 -3.11
C ILE A 8 -46.47 17.24 -1.80
N SER A 9 -47.36 17.04 -0.81
CA SER A 9 -47.08 16.35 0.44
C SER A 9 -46.68 14.89 0.21
N LEU A 10 -47.31 14.20 -0.72
CA LEU A 10 -46.97 12.81 -1.10
C LEU A 10 -45.59 12.72 -1.76
N LEU A 11 -45.26 13.70 -2.63
CA LEU A 11 -43.96 13.76 -3.32
C LEU A 11 -42.80 14.00 -2.36
N ILE A 12 -42.99 14.87 -1.36
CA ILE A 12 -41.98 15.17 -0.32
C ILE A 12 -41.73 13.92 0.57
N SER A 13 -42.79 13.17 0.90
CA SER A 13 -42.70 11.93 1.66
C SER A 13 -41.92 10.84 0.94
N LEU A 14 -42.02 10.73 -0.39
CA LEU A 14 -41.24 9.76 -1.19
C LEU A 14 -39.75 10.07 -1.25
N ILE A 15 -39.36 11.34 -1.20
CA ILE A 15 -37.95 11.76 -1.24
C ILE A 15 -37.26 11.49 0.12
N ALA A 16 -37.99 11.54 1.23
CA ALA A 16 -37.45 11.30 2.56
C ALA A 16 -37.07 9.84 2.84
N PHE A 17 -37.56 8.87 2.06
CA PHE A 17 -37.26 7.44 2.24
C PHE A 17 -36.07 6.94 1.42
N SER A 18 -35.44 7.76 0.58
CA SER A 18 -34.39 7.30 -0.35
C SER A 18 -32.96 7.32 0.18
N CYS A 19 -32.71 7.68 1.45
CA CYS A 19 -31.36 7.75 2.03
C CYS A 19 -31.15 6.83 3.23
N THR A 20 -31.53 5.55 3.15
CA THR A 20 -30.99 4.54 4.05
C THR A 20 -30.08 3.59 3.28
N SER A 21 -28.94 4.08 2.84
CA SER A 21 -27.82 3.22 2.53
C SER A 21 -27.30 2.64 3.85
N THR A 22 -27.80 1.49 4.24
CA THR A 22 -27.13 0.63 5.24
C THR A 22 -25.79 0.23 4.66
N THR A 23 -24.77 1.07 4.82
CA THR A 23 -23.38 0.66 4.67
C THR A 23 -23.16 -0.42 5.71
N SER A 24 -23.19 -1.68 5.27
CA SER A 24 -22.67 -2.81 6.03
C SER A 24 -21.25 -2.41 6.45
N GLN A 25 -21.07 -2.08 7.71
CA GLN A 25 -19.76 -1.73 8.28
C GLN A 25 -18.95 -3.01 8.26
N LYS A 26 -18.27 -3.27 7.12
CA LYS A 26 -17.27 -4.31 7.01
C LYS A 26 -16.27 -4.02 8.14
N ASN A 27 -16.10 -4.93 9.10
CA ASN A 27 -15.12 -4.79 10.16
C ASN A 27 -13.74 -4.61 9.52
N ILE A 28 -13.32 -3.34 9.39
CA ILE A 28 -12.05 -2.97 8.79
C ILE A 28 -10.96 -3.32 9.79
N THR A 29 -10.04 -4.20 9.40
CA THR A 29 -8.87 -4.53 10.21
C THR A 29 -8.04 -3.28 10.42
N LYS A 30 -7.69 -3.01 11.68
CA LYS A 30 -6.86 -1.88 12.09
C LYS A 30 -5.40 -2.30 12.19
N PHE A 31 -4.50 -1.35 11.94
CA PHE A 31 -3.05 -1.56 11.97
C PHE A 31 -2.36 -0.43 12.72
N SER A 32 -1.27 -0.76 13.42
CA SER A 32 -0.27 0.20 13.87
C SER A 32 0.91 0.19 12.89
N LEU A 33 1.57 1.33 12.72
CA LEU A 33 2.80 1.42 11.92
C LEU A 33 4.00 1.40 12.85
N SER A 34 4.99 0.56 12.54
CA SER A 34 6.30 0.66 13.17
C SER A 34 7.11 1.78 12.51
N SER A 35 8.16 2.22 13.21
CA SER A 35 9.14 3.13 12.61
C SER A 35 9.80 2.44 11.41
N VAL A 36 9.85 3.14 10.29
CA VAL A 36 10.54 2.67 9.08
C VAL A 36 12.00 3.16 9.16
N GLY A 37 12.95 2.24 9.06
CA GLY A 37 14.35 2.59 8.94
C GLY A 37 14.66 3.18 7.57
N GLY A 38 15.72 4.00 7.49
CA GLY A 38 16.13 4.69 6.27
C GLY A 38 15.82 6.19 6.35
N GLU A 39 16.74 6.99 5.87
CA GLU A 39 16.66 8.44 5.92
C GLU A 39 15.40 8.99 5.19
N TYR A 40 15.59 9.62 4.05
CA TYR A 40 14.53 10.25 3.29
C TYR A 40 13.52 9.24 2.71
N ASP A 41 14.01 8.12 2.14
CA ASP A 41 13.15 7.13 1.47
C ASP A 41 12.26 6.39 2.49
N GLY A 42 12.78 6.11 3.70
CA GLY A 42 12.00 5.53 4.80
C GLY A 42 10.90 6.46 5.33
N LEU A 43 11.21 7.75 5.49
CA LEU A 43 10.23 8.75 5.89
C LEU A 43 9.13 8.91 4.82
N LEU A 44 9.50 8.91 3.55
CA LEU A 44 8.57 8.97 2.45
C LEU A 44 7.61 7.77 2.45
N LEU A 45 8.14 6.55 2.64
CA LEU A 45 7.34 5.34 2.76
C LEU A 45 6.37 5.42 3.95
N TYR A 46 6.86 5.82 5.14
CA TYR A 46 6.03 5.96 6.34
C TYR A 46 4.87 6.93 6.11
N ASN A 47 5.15 8.11 5.57
CA ASN A 47 4.13 9.13 5.32
C ASN A 47 3.07 8.66 4.30
N ASN A 48 3.49 7.95 3.25
CA ASN A 48 2.56 7.38 2.27
C ASN A 48 1.67 6.30 2.91
N LEU A 49 2.25 5.37 3.70
CA LEU A 49 1.49 4.34 4.41
C LEU A 49 0.50 4.96 5.39
N ASP A 50 0.94 5.91 6.23
CA ASP A 50 0.09 6.58 7.20
C ASP A 50 -1.08 7.30 6.52
N THR A 51 -0.79 8.08 5.47
CA THR A 51 -1.82 8.83 4.73
C THR A 51 -2.86 7.90 4.11
N HIS A 52 -2.43 6.87 3.39
CA HIS A 52 -3.36 5.96 2.73
C HIS A 52 -4.15 5.10 3.73
N LEU A 53 -3.51 4.54 4.75
CA LEU A 53 -4.22 3.74 5.76
C LEU A 53 -5.22 4.59 6.57
N ARG A 54 -4.89 5.85 6.88
CA ARG A 54 -5.84 6.79 7.53
C ARG A 54 -7.03 7.10 6.65
N SER A 55 -6.82 7.31 5.35
CA SER A 55 -7.93 7.62 4.43
C SER A 55 -8.95 6.48 4.35
N TYR A 56 -8.53 5.24 4.59
CA TYR A 56 -9.41 4.08 4.69
C TYR A 56 -9.86 3.76 6.13
N GLY A 57 -9.48 4.58 7.12
CA GLY A 57 -9.81 4.34 8.52
C GLY A 57 -9.13 3.10 9.12
N MET A 58 -8.00 2.67 8.56
CA MET A 58 -7.27 1.45 8.95
C MET A 58 -6.17 1.68 10.00
N ILE A 59 -5.93 2.89 10.47
CA ILE A 59 -4.92 3.19 11.48
C ILE A 59 -5.49 3.15 12.90
N ASP A 60 -4.75 2.46 13.78
CA ASP A 60 -4.94 2.47 15.21
C ASP A 60 -3.60 2.13 15.89
N ASN A 61 -3.06 3.07 16.66
CA ASN A 61 -1.74 2.90 17.29
C ASN A 61 -1.69 1.75 18.31
N TYR A 62 -2.85 1.35 18.84
CA TYR A 62 -2.99 0.25 19.80
C TYR A 62 -3.41 -1.06 19.14
N SER A 63 -3.47 -1.09 17.81
CA SER A 63 -3.86 -2.30 17.09
C SER A 63 -2.99 -3.50 17.44
N ARG A 64 -3.60 -4.67 17.47
CA ARG A 64 -2.95 -5.97 17.54
C ARG A 64 -1.97 -6.19 16.40
N TYR A 65 -2.32 -5.74 15.18
CA TYR A 65 -1.51 -5.91 13.99
C TYR A 65 -0.57 -4.72 13.76
N GLU A 66 0.71 -5.01 13.57
CA GLU A 66 1.74 -4.03 13.30
C GLU A 66 2.28 -4.20 11.88
N ILE A 67 2.29 -3.14 11.10
CA ILE A 67 2.94 -3.11 9.78
C ILE A 67 4.40 -2.71 9.95
N ARG A 68 5.29 -3.58 9.50
CA ARG A 68 6.73 -3.35 9.39
C ARG A 68 7.08 -3.32 7.92
N SER A 69 7.76 -2.27 7.46
CA SER A 69 8.02 -2.06 6.05
C SER A 69 9.41 -1.53 5.78
N SER A 70 9.90 -1.82 4.57
CA SER A 70 11.12 -1.24 4.04
C SER A 70 10.98 -0.99 2.55
N ILE A 71 11.69 0.02 2.05
CA ILE A 71 11.77 0.33 0.63
C ILE A 71 13.22 0.45 0.21
N GLY A 72 13.56 -0.10 -0.94
CA GLY A 72 14.84 0.01 -1.59
C GLY A 72 14.70 0.61 -2.98
N HIS A 73 15.66 1.42 -3.39
CA HIS A 73 15.75 1.94 -4.74
C HIS A 73 17.14 1.64 -5.30
N SER A 74 17.18 0.98 -6.46
CA SER A 74 18.40 0.74 -7.20
C SER A 74 18.34 1.42 -8.56
N THR A 75 19.48 1.95 -9.02
CA THR A 75 19.61 2.56 -10.35
C THR A 75 20.50 1.70 -11.21
N GLY A 76 20.15 1.55 -12.48
CA GLY A 76 20.95 0.86 -13.49
C GLY A 76 21.13 1.75 -14.70
N VAL A 77 22.31 1.70 -15.30
CA VAL A 77 22.61 2.39 -16.54
C VAL A 77 22.25 1.49 -17.71
N TYR A 78 21.51 2.02 -18.67
CA TYR A 78 21.15 1.29 -19.89
C TYR A 78 21.90 1.93 -21.07
N ILE A 79 22.86 1.19 -21.61
CA ILE A 79 23.65 1.63 -22.78
C ILE A 79 22.83 1.32 -24.02
N THR A 80 22.37 2.34 -24.73
CA THR A 80 21.56 2.20 -25.95
C THR A 80 22.30 2.48 -27.23
N ASN A 81 23.47 3.14 -27.15
CA ASN A 81 24.22 3.61 -28.29
C ASN A 81 25.53 2.84 -28.50
N ILE A 82 25.97 2.73 -29.76
CA ILE A 82 27.21 2.05 -30.18
C ILE A 82 28.47 2.75 -29.63
N ASP A 83 28.37 4.03 -29.34
CA ASP A 83 29.45 4.88 -28.80
C ASP A 83 29.54 4.87 -27.27
N ASN A 84 28.87 3.95 -26.59
CA ASN A 84 28.81 3.83 -25.12
C ASN A 84 28.21 5.03 -24.37
N THR A 85 27.47 5.89 -25.06
CA THR A 85 26.71 6.93 -24.39
C THR A 85 25.39 6.34 -23.89
N SER A 86 25.10 6.55 -22.62
CA SER A 86 23.82 6.09 -22.03
C SER A 86 22.84 7.27 -22.03
N ASP A 87 21.75 7.09 -22.75
CA ASP A 87 20.67 8.07 -22.77
C ASP A 87 19.61 7.78 -21.70
N ARG A 88 19.66 6.60 -21.07
CA ARG A 88 18.64 6.14 -20.15
C ARG A 88 19.24 5.50 -18.91
N GLU A 89 18.70 5.88 -17.80
CA GLU A 89 18.87 5.16 -16.54
C GLU A 89 17.56 4.49 -16.15
N SER A 90 17.67 3.35 -15.50
CA SER A 90 16.54 2.65 -14.92
C SER A 90 16.53 2.83 -13.41
N ILE A 91 15.33 2.93 -12.84
CA ILE A 91 15.12 2.89 -11.41
C ILE A 91 14.23 1.71 -11.11
N THR A 92 14.72 0.80 -10.28
CA THR A 92 13.92 -0.25 -9.67
C THR A 92 13.63 0.13 -8.24
N SER A 93 12.37 0.16 -7.87
CA SER A 93 11.91 0.41 -6.51
C SER A 93 11.25 -0.86 -5.97
N GLU A 94 11.66 -1.33 -4.81
CA GLU A 94 11.18 -2.58 -4.19
C GLU A 94 10.61 -2.29 -2.82
N LEU A 95 9.36 -2.65 -2.59
CA LEU A 95 8.66 -2.57 -1.31
C LEU A 95 8.57 -3.96 -0.69
N ALA A 96 9.14 -4.13 0.49
CA ALA A 96 8.93 -5.29 1.33
C ALA A 96 8.15 -4.90 2.58
N LEU A 97 7.11 -5.67 2.90
CA LEU A 97 6.22 -5.37 4.00
C LEU A 97 5.74 -6.66 4.66
N ILE A 98 5.68 -6.64 6.00
CA ILE A 98 5.07 -7.70 6.79
C ILE A 98 4.04 -7.11 7.75
N ILE A 99 2.96 -7.85 7.96
CA ILE A 99 2.00 -7.59 9.03
C ILE A 99 2.26 -8.59 10.13
N TYR A 100 2.64 -8.08 11.29
CA TYR A 100 2.97 -8.86 12.46
C TYR A 100 1.83 -8.84 13.46
N ASP A 101 1.43 -10.01 13.94
CA ASP A 101 0.45 -10.16 15.01
C ASP A 101 1.17 -10.14 16.35
N LYS A 102 1.00 -9.06 17.11
CA LYS A 102 1.67 -8.85 18.41
C LYS A 102 1.16 -9.79 19.50
N GLU A 103 -0.08 -10.26 19.41
CA GLU A 103 -0.67 -11.19 20.40
C GLU A 103 -0.23 -12.63 20.16
N LEU A 104 -0.23 -13.06 18.90
CA LEU A 104 0.16 -14.44 18.54
C LEU A 104 1.65 -14.56 18.24
N ASN A 105 2.39 -13.45 18.22
CA ASN A 105 3.83 -13.40 17.97
C ASN A 105 4.23 -14.08 16.65
N CYS A 106 3.52 -13.75 15.57
CA CYS A 106 3.73 -14.38 14.27
C CYS A 106 3.57 -13.39 13.10
N THR A 107 4.11 -13.73 11.94
CA THR A 107 3.85 -13.01 10.69
C THR A 107 2.48 -13.44 10.14
N ALA A 108 1.52 -12.52 10.17
CA ALA A 108 0.17 -12.75 9.70
C ALA A 108 0.01 -12.56 8.19
N TYR A 109 0.87 -11.73 7.58
CA TYR A 109 0.88 -11.47 6.14
C TYR A 109 2.24 -10.95 5.69
N SER A 110 2.65 -11.29 4.46
CA SER A 110 3.86 -10.77 3.82
C SER A 110 3.54 -10.28 2.42
N TYR A 111 4.11 -9.14 2.05
CA TYR A 111 3.93 -8.53 0.75
C TYR A 111 5.27 -8.05 0.21
N ASN A 112 5.56 -8.41 -1.03
CA ASN A 112 6.71 -7.91 -1.79
C ASN A 112 6.23 -7.49 -3.18
N ASN A 113 6.63 -6.32 -3.62
CA ASN A 113 6.35 -5.85 -4.98
C ASN A 113 7.45 -4.91 -5.44
N SER A 114 7.61 -4.80 -6.74
CA SER A 114 8.59 -3.92 -7.37
C SER A 114 8.01 -3.15 -8.54
N ILE A 115 8.55 -1.97 -8.79
CA ILE A 115 8.26 -1.15 -9.96
C ILE A 115 9.59 -0.78 -10.61
N TYR A 116 9.59 -0.86 -11.93
CA TYR A 116 10.71 -0.53 -12.77
C TYR A 116 10.33 0.60 -13.71
N GLN A 117 11.14 1.67 -13.74
CA GLN A 117 10.95 2.82 -14.63
C GLN A 117 12.25 3.25 -15.27
N PHE A 118 12.15 3.80 -16.47
CA PHE A 118 13.26 4.46 -17.14
C PHE A 118 13.10 5.98 -17.06
N TYR A 119 14.23 6.68 -17.02
CA TYR A 119 14.26 8.10 -17.27
C TYR A 119 15.41 8.46 -18.21
N ILE A 120 15.25 9.57 -18.92
CA ILE A 120 16.29 10.05 -19.84
C ILE A 120 17.34 10.77 -19.00
N PHE A 121 18.56 10.26 -19.08
CA PHE A 121 19.71 10.91 -18.46
C PHE A 121 20.21 12.02 -19.37
N SER A 122 20.21 13.25 -18.89
CA SER A 122 20.85 14.36 -19.59
C SER A 122 22.31 14.48 -19.15
N SER A 123 23.19 14.88 -20.07
CA SER A 123 24.63 15.08 -19.84
C SER A 123 24.93 15.91 -18.58
N SER A 124 26.18 15.88 -18.13
CA SER A 124 26.67 16.46 -16.87
C SER A 124 26.25 17.92 -16.59
N GLU A 125 25.95 18.69 -17.61
CA GLU A 125 25.49 20.09 -17.49
C GLU A 125 24.09 20.22 -16.85
N LYS A 126 23.31 19.12 -16.78
CA LYS A 126 21.95 19.07 -16.22
C LYS A 126 21.85 18.23 -14.93
N PHE A 127 22.93 18.14 -14.17
CA PHE A 127 22.99 17.35 -12.94
C PHE A 127 21.82 17.60 -11.97
N ASN A 128 21.46 18.87 -11.74
CA ASN A 128 20.35 19.21 -10.86
C ASN A 128 18.99 18.73 -11.40
N SER A 129 18.80 18.73 -12.71
CA SER A 129 17.61 18.21 -13.36
C SER A 129 17.48 16.70 -13.16
N ASN A 130 18.57 15.95 -13.34
CA ASN A 130 18.63 14.51 -13.14
C ASN A 130 18.34 14.12 -11.69
N LYS A 131 18.94 14.84 -10.72
CA LYS A 131 18.68 14.61 -9.28
C LYS A 131 17.22 14.86 -8.91
N THR A 132 16.60 15.89 -9.49
CA THR A 132 15.19 16.19 -9.26
C THR A 132 14.29 15.14 -9.88
N ALA A 133 14.58 14.71 -11.11
CA ALA A 133 13.87 13.63 -11.79
C ALA A 133 13.94 12.32 -10.98
N LEU A 134 15.13 11.95 -10.52
CA LEU A 134 15.35 10.77 -9.69
C LEU A 134 14.51 10.80 -8.41
N LYS A 135 14.52 11.92 -7.67
CA LYS A 135 13.69 12.08 -6.46
C LYS A 135 12.21 11.95 -6.75
N LYS A 136 11.74 12.56 -7.85
CA LYS A 136 10.36 12.50 -8.27
C LYS A 136 9.92 11.06 -8.57
N ILE A 137 10.70 10.32 -9.36
CA ILE A 137 10.41 8.94 -9.73
C ILE A 137 10.41 8.03 -8.49
N LYS A 138 11.37 8.18 -7.58
CA LYS A 138 11.36 7.43 -6.31
C LYS A 138 10.09 7.70 -5.50
N SER A 139 9.66 8.95 -5.43
CA SER A 139 8.42 9.33 -4.74
C SER A 139 7.18 8.71 -5.39
N GLU A 140 7.06 8.80 -6.71
CA GLU A 140 5.94 8.23 -7.46
C GLU A 140 5.90 6.71 -7.36
N ASN A 141 7.05 6.05 -7.46
CA ASN A 141 7.15 4.59 -7.29
C ASN A 141 6.75 4.15 -5.87
N THR A 142 7.19 4.89 -4.84
CA THR A 142 6.83 4.61 -3.45
C THR A 142 5.33 4.72 -3.25
N GLU A 143 4.72 5.79 -3.73
CA GLU A 143 3.27 6.02 -3.65
C GLU A 143 2.49 4.91 -4.37
N GLU A 144 2.89 4.58 -5.58
CA GLU A 144 2.24 3.53 -6.38
C GLU A 144 2.36 2.14 -5.72
N LEU A 145 3.53 1.79 -5.17
CA LEU A 145 3.73 0.53 -4.44
C LEU A 145 2.85 0.45 -3.19
N VAL A 146 2.73 1.56 -2.46
CA VAL A 146 1.83 1.64 -1.30
C VAL A 146 0.37 1.48 -1.72
N LYS A 147 -0.07 2.14 -2.78
CA LYS A 147 -1.44 1.98 -3.32
C LYS A 147 -1.74 0.53 -3.70
N ARG A 148 -0.81 -0.14 -4.38
CA ARG A 148 -0.94 -1.56 -4.74
C ARG A 148 -1.06 -2.45 -3.51
N PHE A 149 -0.22 -2.20 -2.49
CA PHE A 149 -0.32 -2.91 -1.22
C PHE A 149 -1.69 -2.73 -0.57
N ILE A 150 -2.16 -1.49 -0.41
CA ILE A 150 -3.46 -1.20 0.22
C ILE A 150 -4.61 -1.88 -0.54
N ASN A 151 -4.59 -1.79 -1.87
CA ASN A 151 -5.58 -2.46 -2.71
C ASN A 151 -5.58 -3.98 -2.50
N THR A 152 -4.40 -4.59 -2.43
CA THR A 152 -4.28 -6.04 -2.15
C THR A 152 -4.80 -6.36 -0.75
N LEU A 153 -4.43 -5.57 0.26
CA LEU A 153 -4.81 -5.76 1.66
C LEU A 153 -6.32 -5.74 1.88
N MET A 154 -7.07 -4.96 1.09
CA MET A 154 -8.53 -4.89 1.19
C MET A 154 -9.24 -6.22 0.86
N TYR A 155 -8.59 -7.10 0.13
CA TYR A 155 -9.13 -8.40 -0.29
C TYR A 155 -8.51 -9.58 0.45
N GLU A 156 -7.39 -9.38 1.15
CA GLU A 156 -6.66 -10.43 1.83
C GLU A 156 -7.14 -10.63 3.27
N LYS A 157 -7.00 -11.86 3.75
CA LYS A 157 -7.26 -12.20 5.15
C LYS A 157 -5.94 -12.16 5.92
N VAL A 158 -5.82 -11.20 6.83
CA VAL A 158 -4.68 -11.08 7.73
C VAL A 158 -4.84 -12.07 8.89
N ARG A 159 -4.07 -13.15 8.85
CA ARG A 159 -4.06 -14.20 9.91
C ARG A 159 -2.75 -14.97 9.90
N CYS A 160 -2.30 -15.35 11.06
CA CYS A 160 -1.17 -16.27 11.19
C CYS A 160 -1.46 -17.59 10.48
N LYS A 161 -0.52 -18.08 9.70
CA LYS A 161 -0.58 -19.43 9.18
C LYS A 161 -0.34 -20.36 10.39
N THR A 162 -1.35 -21.07 10.82
CA THR A 162 -1.19 -22.19 11.75
C THR A 162 -0.32 -23.21 11.01
N SER A 163 0.89 -23.48 11.49
CA SER A 163 1.64 -24.65 11.04
C SER A 163 0.77 -25.85 11.48
N GLU A 164 0.06 -26.46 10.54
CA GLU A 164 -0.50 -27.78 10.75
C GLU A 164 0.70 -28.70 11.01
N VAL A 165 0.97 -28.93 12.30
CA VAL A 165 1.86 -30.00 12.72
C VAL A 165 1.16 -31.28 12.28
N ASN A 166 1.63 -31.85 11.20
CA ASN A 166 1.10 -33.08 10.62
C ASN A 166 1.45 -34.23 11.57
N PHE A 167 0.58 -34.48 12.57
CA PHE A 167 0.72 -35.56 13.57
C PHE A 167 0.66 -36.96 12.97
N ASN A 168 0.49 -37.07 11.64
CA ASN A 168 0.37 -38.37 10.97
C ASN A 168 1.69 -39.11 10.81
N ASN A 169 2.85 -38.52 11.10
CA ASN A 169 4.14 -39.19 10.98
C ASN A 169 4.65 -39.86 12.25
N LEU A 170 3.89 -39.83 13.34
CA LEU A 170 4.27 -40.53 14.60
C LEU A 170 3.56 -41.88 14.82
N ARG A 171 2.73 -42.35 13.89
CA ARG A 171 2.01 -43.63 14.02
C ARG A 171 2.55 -44.68 13.04
N GLY A 172 3.81 -44.86 12.96
CA GLY A 172 4.35 -45.88 12.04
C GLY A 172 5.77 -46.32 12.38
N LYS A 173 6.01 -46.73 13.62
CA LYS A 173 7.15 -47.64 13.96
C LYS A 173 6.85 -48.28 15.32
N ASN A 174 6.11 -49.35 15.27
CA ASN A 174 6.19 -50.46 16.22
C ASN A 174 6.11 -51.75 15.41
#